data_ac4c752c5b0c47fb1d4de5f7a7f2bd1f
#
_entry.id   ac4c752c5b0c47fb1d4de5f7a7f2bd1f
#
_cell.length_a   1.000
_cell.length_b   1.000
_cell.length_c   1.000
_cell.angle_alpha   90.00
_cell.angle_beta   90.00
_cell.angle_gamma   90.00
#
_symmetry.space_group_name_H-M   'P 1'
#
loop_
_entity.id
_entity.type
_entity.pdbx_description
1 polymer ?
#
loop_
_entity_poly.entity_id
_entity_poly.type
_entity_poly.pdbx_seq_one_letter_code
_entity_poly.pdbx_strand_id
1 'polypeptide(L)'
;MTLPYERFAAVDRTREWLLVNCHNRKLPAYIREEMRSLLRHYPVRSELEAIAEETPRYLEAVPDPLVLYVNEYQGEVDGEEK
;
A
#
# COMPACT_ATOMS: atom_id res chain seq x y z
N MET A 1 9.60 -2.91 18.49
CA MET A 1 10.02 -1.81 17.64
C MET A 1 9.91 -2.20 16.19
N THR A 2 9.45 -1.30 15.36
CA THR A 2 9.23 -1.63 13.97
C THR A 2 10.48 -1.37 13.15
N LEU A 3 10.63 -2.11 12.06
CA LEU A 3 11.76 -1.97 11.16
C LEU A 3 11.43 -1.03 10.00
N PRO A 4 12.46 -0.46 9.35
CA PRO A 4 12.17 0.48 8.25
C PRO A 4 11.30 -0.08 7.15
N TYR A 5 11.49 -1.34 6.76
CA TYR A 5 10.66 -1.89 5.70
C TYR A 5 9.23 -2.14 6.19
N GLU A 6 9.06 -2.37 7.47
CA GLU A 6 7.71 -2.53 8.01
C GLU A 6 6.97 -1.21 7.99
N ARG A 7 7.68 -0.12 8.29
CA ARG A 7 7.06 1.20 8.24
C ARG A 7 6.68 1.57 6.81
N PHE A 8 7.55 1.25 5.86
CA PHE A 8 7.24 1.51 4.46
C PHE A 8 5.98 0.74 4.05
N ALA A 9 5.93 -0.54 4.38
CA ALA A 9 4.79 -1.35 4.03
C ALA A 9 3.51 -0.84 4.68
N ALA A 10 3.59 -0.37 5.91
CA ALA A 10 2.42 0.14 6.60
C ALA A 10 1.86 1.38 5.91
N VAL A 11 2.74 2.29 5.49
CA VAL A 11 2.29 3.49 4.81
C VAL A 11 1.65 3.14 3.47
N ASP A 12 2.29 2.24 2.73
CA ASP A 12 1.79 1.84 1.43
C ASP A 12 0.43 1.15 1.56
N ARG A 13 0.29 0.27 2.52
CA ARG A 13 -0.96 -0.45 2.71
C ARG A 13 -2.07 0.45 3.24
N THR A 14 -1.72 1.47 4.01
CA THR A 14 -2.71 2.41 4.49
C THR A 14 -3.33 3.14 3.32
N ARG A 15 -2.54 3.49 2.32
CA ARG A 15 -3.07 4.16 1.14
C ARG A 15 -4.07 3.25 0.42
N GLU A 16 -3.73 1.97 0.29
CA GLU A 16 -4.64 1.04 -0.37
C GLU A 16 -5.93 0.88 0.42
N TRP A 17 -5.81 0.80 1.73
CA TRP A 17 -6.97 0.66 2.57
C TRP A 17 -7.89 1.87 2.42
N LEU A 18 -7.31 3.06 2.37
CA LEU A 18 -8.10 4.26 2.19
C LEU A 18 -8.78 4.27 0.82
N LEU A 19 -8.06 3.84 -0.22
CA LEU A 19 -8.63 3.81 -1.55
C LEU A 19 -9.85 2.89 -1.63
N VAL A 20 -9.74 1.75 -1.00
CA VAL A 20 -10.84 0.79 -1.03
C VAL A 20 -12.01 1.30 -0.21
N ASN A 21 -11.75 1.82 0.97
CA ASN A 21 -12.82 2.12 1.90
C ASN A 21 -13.47 3.48 1.68
N CYS A 22 -12.84 4.37 0.94
CA CYS A 22 -13.47 5.66 0.71
C CYS A 22 -14.70 5.52 -0.19
N HIS A 23 -14.90 4.36 -0.79
CA HIS A 23 -16.09 4.10 -1.58
C HIS A 23 -17.02 3.12 -0.90
N ASN A 24 -16.74 2.74 0.33
CA ASN A 24 -17.54 1.76 1.03
C ASN A 24 -18.82 2.41 1.55
N ARG A 25 -19.93 2.05 0.95
CA ARG A 25 -21.21 2.69 1.29
C ARG A 25 -21.68 2.35 2.68
N LYS A 26 -21.10 1.34 3.31
CA LYS A 26 -21.48 1.02 4.68
C LYS A 26 -20.92 2.02 5.67
N LEU A 27 -19.95 2.82 5.25
CA LEU A 27 -19.41 3.83 6.13
C LEU A 27 -20.19 5.13 6.00
N PRO A 28 -20.28 5.91 7.08
CA PRO A 28 -20.96 7.20 6.98
C PRO A 28 -20.28 8.12 5.97
N ALA A 29 -21.09 8.99 5.38
CA ALA A 29 -20.56 9.88 4.34
C ALA A 29 -19.42 10.74 4.84
N TYR A 30 -19.52 11.24 6.08
CA TYR A 30 -18.47 12.12 6.57
C TYR A 30 -17.14 11.39 6.72
N ILE A 31 -17.19 10.10 7.01
CA ILE A 31 -15.95 9.31 7.11
C ILE A 31 -15.36 9.10 5.72
N ARG A 32 -16.22 8.79 4.75
CA ARG A 32 -15.74 8.60 3.39
C ARG A 32 -15.11 9.87 2.82
N GLU A 33 -15.71 11.02 3.15
CA GLU A 33 -15.16 12.28 2.70
C GLU A 33 -13.83 12.57 3.35
N GLU A 34 -13.68 12.22 4.62
CA GLU A 34 -12.42 12.42 5.29
C GLU A 34 -11.34 11.54 4.66
N MET A 35 -11.69 10.31 4.33
CA MET A 35 -10.74 9.42 3.68
C MET A 35 -10.28 9.98 2.34
N ARG A 36 -11.20 10.50 1.54
CA ARG A 36 -10.82 11.08 0.26
C ARG A 36 -9.97 12.32 0.44
N SER A 37 -10.26 13.09 1.48
CA SER A 37 -9.47 14.27 1.77
C SER A 37 -8.02 13.89 2.09
N LEU A 38 -7.84 12.85 2.90
CA LEU A 38 -6.51 12.40 3.25
C LEU A 38 -5.79 11.85 2.02
N LEU A 39 -6.51 11.13 1.17
CA LEU A 39 -5.90 10.54 -0.01
C LEU A 39 -5.36 11.59 -0.97
N ARG A 40 -5.98 12.76 -1.02
CA ARG A 40 -5.52 13.79 -1.93
C ARG A 40 -4.09 14.21 -1.63
N HIS A 41 -3.66 14.06 -0.40
CA HIS A 41 -2.32 14.51 0.00
C HIS A 41 -1.44 13.36 0.48
N TYR A 42 -1.93 12.13 0.34
CA TYR A 42 -1.16 10.98 0.81
C TYR A 42 -0.12 10.63 -0.25
N PRO A 43 1.10 10.27 0.15
CA PRO A 43 2.14 9.97 -0.84
C PRO A 43 1.79 8.74 -1.65
N VAL A 44 1.96 8.84 -2.96
CA VAL A 44 1.82 7.66 -3.79
C VAL A 44 3.10 6.85 -3.70
N ARG A 45 3.05 5.63 -4.23
CA ARG A 45 4.18 4.72 -4.03
C ARG A 45 5.49 5.28 -4.56
N SER A 46 5.48 5.92 -5.71
CA SER A 46 6.73 6.45 -6.24
C SER A 46 7.31 7.53 -5.34
N GLU A 47 6.44 8.35 -4.77
CA GLU A 47 6.91 9.37 -3.83
C GLU A 47 7.45 8.72 -2.58
N LEU A 48 6.77 7.67 -2.09
CA LEU A 48 7.24 6.99 -0.90
C LEU A 48 8.59 6.33 -1.14
N GLU A 49 8.79 5.78 -2.33
CA GLU A 49 10.07 5.19 -2.66
C GLU A 49 11.18 6.24 -2.68
N ALA A 50 10.87 7.43 -3.19
CA ALA A 50 11.85 8.50 -3.19
C ALA A 50 12.21 8.92 -1.77
N ILE A 51 11.20 9.00 -0.90
CA ILE A 51 11.48 9.33 0.50
C ILE A 51 12.35 8.27 1.14
N ALA A 52 12.06 7.01 0.85
CA ALA A 52 12.85 5.92 1.41
C ALA A 52 14.30 5.99 0.97
N GLU A 53 14.52 6.39 -0.28
CA GLU A 53 15.88 6.52 -0.77
C GLU A 53 16.66 7.56 0.02
N GLU A 54 16.00 8.62 0.42
CA GLU A 54 16.68 9.67 1.14
C GLU A 54 16.74 9.43 2.64
N THR A 55 15.89 8.55 3.15
CA THR A 55 15.85 8.30 4.58
C THR A 55 15.85 6.80 4.87
N PRO A 56 16.89 6.07 4.40
CA PRO A 56 16.87 4.61 4.55
C PRO A 56 16.88 4.13 5.99
N ARG A 57 17.26 5.01 6.89
CA ARG A 57 17.24 4.66 8.30
C ARG A 57 15.81 4.45 8.81
N TYR A 58 14.86 5.17 8.22
CA TYR A 58 13.48 5.14 8.71
C TYR A 58 12.54 4.39 7.80
N LEU A 59 12.78 4.43 6.50
CA LEU A 59 11.91 3.78 5.53
C LEU A 59 12.77 3.00 4.54
N GLU A 60 12.38 1.77 4.28
CA GLU A 60 13.08 0.95 3.31
C GLU A 60 12.06 0.40 2.34
N ALA A 61 12.21 0.71 1.07
CA ALA A 61 11.26 0.28 0.06
C ALA A 61 11.20 -1.23 -0.03
N VAL A 62 9.98 -1.75 -0.17
CA VAL A 62 9.80 -3.18 -0.36
C VAL A 62 9.11 -3.36 -1.70
N PRO A 63 9.20 -4.56 -2.28
CA PRO A 63 8.51 -4.81 -3.55
C PRO A 63 7.02 -4.60 -3.40
N ASP A 64 6.39 -4.19 -4.49
CA ASP A 64 4.96 -4.01 -4.49
C ASP A 64 4.30 -5.34 -4.15
N PRO A 65 3.41 -5.36 -3.18
CA PRO A 65 2.76 -6.62 -2.82
C PRO A 65 2.05 -7.29 -3.99
N LEU A 66 1.51 -6.50 -4.90
CA LEU A 66 0.87 -7.09 -6.06
C LEU A 66 1.86 -7.80 -6.95
N VAL A 67 3.04 -7.22 -7.12
CA VAL A 67 4.06 -7.86 -7.94
C VAL A 67 4.51 -9.15 -7.30
N LEU A 68 4.72 -9.14 -5.99
CA LEU A 68 5.10 -10.36 -5.30
C LEU A 68 4.02 -11.41 -5.41
N TYR A 69 2.79 -11.00 -5.22
CA TYR A 69 1.69 -11.93 -5.29
C TYR A 69 1.58 -12.56 -6.67
N VAL A 70 1.72 -11.74 -7.69
CA VAL A 70 1.62 -12.24 -9.06
C VAL A 70 2.73 -13.22 -9.34
N ASN A 71 3.94 -12.91 -8.91
CA ASN A 71 5.05 -13.82 -9.15
C ASN A 71 4.84 -15.17 -8.46
N GLU A 72 4.43 -15.14 -7.20
CA GLU A 72 4.18 -16.37 -6.50
C GLU A 72 3.02 -17.13 -7.11
N TYR A 73 1.99 -16.38 -7.45
CA TYR A 73 0.80 -16.98 -7.97
C TYR A 73 1.05 -17.60 -9.32
N GLN A 74 1.87 -16.95 -10.14
CA GLN A 74 2.19 -17.51 -11.42
C GLN A 74 2.88 -18.85 -11.29
N GLY A 75 3.78 -18.95 -10.35
CA GLY A 75 4.43 -20.22 -10.13
C GLY A 75 3.46 -21.31 -9.75
N GLU A 76 2.44 -20.94 -8.97
CA GLU A 76 1.48 -21.94 -8.60
C GLU A 76 0.47 -22.21 -9.67
N VAL A 77 0.05 -21.16 -10.35
CA VAL A 77 -0.96 -21.31 -11.36
C VAL A 77 -0.50 -22.24 -12.45
N ASP A 78 0.76 -22.15 -12.81
CA ASP A 78 1.24 -23.07 -13.80
C ASP A 78 0.94 -24.48 -13.39
N GLY A 79 0.98 -24.76 -12.15
CA GLY A 79 0.73 -26.10 -11.70
C GLY A 79 -0.71 -26.42 -11.58
N GLU A 80 -1.57 -25.47 -11.26
CA GLU A 80 -2.89 -25.88 -11.03
C GLU A 80 -3.86 -25.35 -11.93
N GLU A 81 -3.44 -24.58 -12.86
CA GLU A 81 -4.38 -24.19 -13.75
C GLU A 81 -5.17 -25.21 -14.23
N LYS A 82 -5.45 -25.72 -14.03
CA LYS A 82 -6.23 -26.68 -14.38
C LYS A 82 -7.29 -26.59 -14.83
#